data_f0b7dbc40bab68779d10a5d87b368105
#
_entry.id   f0b7dbc40bab68779d10a5d87b368105
#
_cell.length_a   1.000
_cell.length_b   1.000
_cell.length_c   1.000
_cell.angle_alpha   90.00
_cell.angle_beta   90.00
_cell.angle_gamma   90.00
#
_symmetry.space_group_name_H-M   'P 1'
#
loop_
_entity.id
_entity.type
_entity.pdbx_description
1 polymer ?
#
loop_
_entity_poly.entity_id
_entity_poly.type
_entity_poly.pdbx_seq_one_letter_code
_entity_poly.pdbx_strand_id
1 'polypeptide(L)'
;MPLFSNDLGVDLGTSNVLIYAAGKGIVVREPAVVAVDKNTGRILQVGSAARNMLGRTPGNLVAMHPVKGGVISDHEMTVRMLQALFRSATKSSLFTQKPRVVICVPSGVTEVEERTVINAAIEAGARRVYLIEEPLAAALGAGLDIRGPKGHMIVDIGGGTTDIAVLTLNGVAVSSSIKIAGDEFDEVIARHVRRRHGVVIGQVTAEDIKIQIGCVYPRAEDIAMNVKGRDAKTGMPREITLLSSEIYEVLRRPARQIADEVLSVLEETSPELVSDISETGITLTGGASQIWGMDLLLTERTGVQCSLADDPDSCVAYGCGKSLAWVNHMPEGPINIARRRIMRE
;
A
#
# COMPACT_ATOMS: atom_id res chain seq x y z
N MET A 1 23.23 -20.39 -2.85
CA MET A 1 22.24 -19.91 -1.85
C MET A 1 22.07 -20.98 -0.80
N PRO A 2 22.12 -20.72 0.51
CA PRO A 2 21.78 -21.74 1.49
C PRO A 2 20.33 -22.18 1.28
N LEU A 3 20.11 -23.50 1.21
CA LEU A 3 18.81 -24.15 0.93
C LEU A 3 17.68 -23.84 1.92
N PHE A 4 17.93 -23.05 2.97
CA PHE A 4 16.97 -22.71 4.04
C PHE A 4 17.17 -21.27 4.52
N SER A 5 17.03 -20.29 3.64
CA SER A 5 16.96 -18.89 4.07
C SER A 5 15.53 -18.60 4.55
N ASN A 6 15.41 -18.12 5.82
CA ASN A 6 14.14 -17.62 6.37
C ASN A 6 13.94 -16.13 6.08
N ASP A 7 14.64 -15.59 5.10
CA ASP A 7 14.60 -14.16 4.78
C ASP A 7 13.24 -13.78 4.21
N LEU A 8 12.75 -12.63 4.64
CA LEU A 8 11.42 -12.13 4.32
C LEU A 8 11.50 -10.76 3.63
N GLY A 9 10.72 -10.59 2.58
CA GLY A 9 10.35 -9.29 2.03
C GLY A 9 8.96 -8.92 2.58
N VAL A 10 8.81 -7.73 3.13
CA VAL A 10 7.58 -7.29 3.78
C VAL A 10 7.10 -5.99 3.18
N ASP A 11 5.91 -6.02 2.65
CA ASP A 11 5.12 -4.85 2.35
C ASP A 11 4.25 -4.57 3.59
N LEU A 12 4.59 -3.50 4.32
CA LEU A 12 3.87 -3.06 5.52
C LEU A 12 2.91 -1.92 5.15
N GLY A 13 1.92 -2.22 4.34
CA GLY A 13 0.94 -1.24 3.88
C GLY A 13 -0.08 -0.82 4.93
N THR A 14 -0.78 0.29 4.67
CA THR A 14 -1.86 0.81 5.52
C THR A 14 -3.06 -0.12 5.56
N SER A 15 -3.47 -0.67 4.41
CA SER A 15 -4.64 -1.55 4.29
C SER A 15 -4.29 -3.03 4.45
N ASN A 16 -3.17 -3.48 3.88
CA ASN A 16 -2.75 -4.87 3.88
C ASN A 16 -1.27 -5.00 4.25
N VAL A 17 -0.91 -6.15 4.81
CA VAL A 17 0.48 -6.59 4.97
C VAL A 17 0.69 -7.82 4.11
N LEU A 18 1.67 -7.75 3.20
CA LEU A 18 2.09 -8.89 2.39
C LEU A 18 3.50 -9.31 2.78
N ILE A 19 3.73 -10.62 2.90
CA ILE A 19 5.06 -11.15 3.20
C ILE A 19 5.46 -12.15 2.13
N TYR A 20 6.57 -11.84 1.48
CA TYR A 20 7.29 -12.74 0.59
C TYR A 20 8.34 -13.51 1.37
N ALA A 21 8.37 -14.82 1.22
CA ALA A 21 9.44 -15.66 1.77
C ALA A 21 10.38 -16.13 0.66
N ALA A 22 11.68 -16.03 0.90
CA ALA A 22 12.70 -16.42 -0.08
C ALA A 22 12.50 -17.85 -0.59
N GLY A 23 12.35 -18.01 -1.90
CA GLY A 23 12.14 -19.30 -2.57
C GLY A 23 10.72 -19.87 -2.49
N LYS A 24 9.76 -19.17 -1.84
CA LYS A 24 8.36 -19.63 -1.71
C LYS A 24 7.34 -18.67 -2.31
N GLY A 25 7.73 -17.43 -2.63
CA GLY A 25 6.78 -16.39 -3.07
C GLY A 25 6.05 -15.72 -1.90
N ILE A 26 4.89 -15.12 -2.17
CA ILE A 26 4.05 -14.49 -1.14
C ILE A 26 3.40 -15.60 -0.29
N VAL A 27 3.68 -15.60 1.00
CA VAL A 27 3.21 -16.60 1.98
C VAL A 27 2.20 -16.03 2.98
N VAL A 28 2.11 -14.70 3.07
CA VAL A 28 1.12 -14.00 3.90
C VAL A 28 0.51 -12.88 3.06
N ARG A 29 -0.81 -12.78 3.10
CA ARG A 29 -1.62 -11.67 2.57
C ARG A 29 -2.74 -11.43 3.57
N GLU A 30 -2.58 -10.44 4.43
CA GLU A 30 -3.52 -10.16 5.51
C GLU A 30 -3.82 -8.67 5.63
N PRO A 31 -5.05 -8.28 5.96
CA PRO A 31 -5.35 -6.90 6.32
C PRO A 31 -4.47 -6.40 7.47
N ALA A 32 -4.02 -5.15 7.39
CA ALA A 32 -3.26 -4.48 8.45
C ALA A 32 -4.17 -4.06 9.61
N VAL A 33 -4.83 -5.04 10.24
CA VAL A 33 -5.81 -4.83 11.32
C VAL A 33 -5.46 -5.69 12.52
N VAL A 34 -5.62 -5.10 13.71
CA VAL A 34 -5.52 -5.79 14.99
C VAL A 34 -6.80 -5.58 15.80
N ALA A 35 -7.22 -6.61 16.52
CA ALA A 35 -8.31 -6.52 17.50
C ALA A 35 -7.76 -6.77 18.90
N VAL A 36 -8.01 -5.83 19.81
CA VAL A 36 -7.46 -5.81 21.17
C VAL A 36 -8.54 -5.64 22.23
N ASP A 37 -8.32 -6.22 23.38
CA ASP A 37 -9.05 -5.93 24.60
C ASP A 37 -8.43 -4.68 25.27
N LYS A 38 -9.21 -3.61 25.39
CA LYS A 38 -8.75 -2.32 25.95
C LYS A 38 -8.33 -2.40 27.40
N ASN A 39 -8.92 -3.32 28.17
CA ASN A 39 -8.67 -3.43 29.61
C ASN A 39 -7.33 -4.13 29.88
N THR A 40 -6.99 -5.10 29.05
CA THR A 40 -5.79 -5.95 29.24
C THR A 40 -4.67 -5.64 28.27
N GLY A 41 -4.93 -4.86 27.20
CA GLY A 41 -4.00 -4.65 26.10
C GLY A 41 -3.70 -5.91 25.26
N ARG A 42 -4.43 -7.02 25.52
CA ARG A 42 -4.19 -8.30 24.85
C ARG A 42 -4.75 -8.30 23.45
N ILE A 43 -3.92 -8.68 22.46
CA ILE A 43 -4.39 -8.95 21.10
C ILE A 43 -5.23 -10.21 21.09
N LEU A 44 -6.40 -10.10 20.49
CA LEU A 44 -7.36 -11.18 20.29
C LEU A 44 -7.25 -11.77 18.89
N GLN A 45 -7.13 -10.91 17.87
CA GLN A 45 -7.08 -11.30 16.47
C GLN A 45 -6.16 -10.36 15.67
N VAL A 46 -5.64 -10.86 14.56
CA VAL A 46 -4.84 -10.12 13.58
C VAL A 46 -5.35 -10.46 12.18
N GLY A 47 -5.20 -9.53 11.23
CA GLY A 47 -5.51 -9.77 9.83
C GLY A 47 -7.00 -9.88 9.55
N SER A 48 -7.39 -10.81 8.71
CA SER A 48 -8.76 -11.02 8.22
C SER A 48 -9.76 -11.25 9.36
N ALA A 49 -9.35 -11.99 10.42
CA ALA A 49 -10.20 -12.20 11.59
C ALA A 49 -10.46 -10.89 12.36
N ALA A 50 -9.44 -10.02 12.49
CA ALA A 50 -9.60 -8.71 13.10
C ALA A 50 -10.41 -7.73 12.22
N ARG A 51 -10.23 -7.77 10.88
CA ARG A 51 -11.01 -6.96 9.94
C ARG A 51 -12.50 -7.22 10.06
N ASN A 52 -12.91 -8.48 10.26
CA ASN A 52 -14.32 -8.83 10.47
C ASN A 52 -14.92 -8.23 11.75
N MET A 53 -14.08 -7.75 12.67
CA MET A 53 -14.49 -7.11 13.92
C MET A 53 -14.59 -5.58 13.78
N LEU A 54 -14.10 -4.95 12.70
CA LEU A 54 -14.18 -3.50 12.48
C LEU A 54 -15.64 -3.04 12.52
N GLY A 55 -15.93 -2.05 13.38
CA GLY A 55 -17.27 -1.50 13.55
C GLY A 55 -18.29 -2.44 14.25
N ARG A 56 -17.85 -3.60 14.74
CA ARG A 56 -18.71 -4.63 15.35
C ARG A 56 -18.27 -5.05 16.77
N THR A 57 -17.30 -4.34 17.34
CA THR A 57 -16.74 -4.66 18.65
C THR A 57 -17.60 -4.11 19.80
N PRO A 58 -17.81 -4.88 20.89
CA PRO A 58 -18.38 -4.32 22.14
C PRO A 58 -17.40 -3.32 22.77
N GLY A 59 -17.87 -2.53 23.73
CA GLY A 59 -17.15 -1.37 24.26
C GLY A 59 -15.76 -1.62 24.86
N ASN A 60 -15.48 -2.83 25.33
CA ASN A 60 -14.19 -3.25 25.87
C ASN A 60 -13.20 -3.75 24.79
N LEU A 61 -13.66 -3.96 23.55
CA LEU A 61 -12.83 -4.40 22.43
C LEU A 61 -12.67 -3.27 21.41
N VAL A 62 -11.53 -3.24 20.74
CA VAL A 62 -11.32 -2.35 19.59
C VAL A 62 -10.60 -3.10 18.46
N ALA A 63 -11.12 -2.95 17.25
CA ALA A 63 -10.40 -3.33 16.03
C ALA A 63 -9.90 -2.06 15.34
N MET A 64 -8.62 -2.03 14.96
CA MET A 64 -7.97 -0.81 14.45
C MET A 64 -6.83 -1.13 13.47
N HIS A 65 -6.51 -0.14 12.63
CA HIS A 65 -5.32 -0.16 11.80
C HIS A 65 -4.14 0.45 12.57
N PRO A 66 -3.06 -0.28 12.85
CA PRO A 66 -1.89 0.24 13.55
C PRO A 66 -0.94 1.03 12.63
N VAL A 67 -1.12 0.92 11.31
CA VAL A 67 -0.43 1.70 10.27
C VAL A 67 -1.45 2.60 9.60
N LYS A 68 -1.13 3.89 9.40
CA LYS A 68 -2.01 4.88 8.75
C LYS A 68 -1.19 5.82 7.89
N GLY A 69 -1.66 6.10 6.67
CA GLY A 69 -0.98 7.00 5.75
C GLY A 69 0.50 6.62 5.54
N GLY A 70 0.78 5.33 5.39
CA GLY A 70 2.12 4.79 5.16
C GLY A 70 3.05 4.78 6.39
N VAL A 71 2.58 5.23 7.59
CA VAL A 71 3.42 5.31 8.78
C VAL A 71 2.83 4.55 9.97
N ILE A 72 3.69 4.09 10.88
CA ILE A 72 3.26 3.42 12.12
C ILE A 72 2.59 4.46 13.03
N SER A 73 1.30 4.27 13.29
CA SER A 73 0.50 5.11 14.19
C SER A 73 0.42 4.55 15.61
N ASP A 74 0.58 3.22 15.76
CA ASP A 74 0.63 2.52 17.03
C ASP A 74 1.75 1.49 17.00
N HIS A 75 2.86 1.79 17.69
CA HIS A 75 4.07 0.98 17.67
C HIS A 75 3.83 -0.41 18.28
N GLU A 76 3.21 -0.47 19.48
CA GLU A 76 3.00 -1.73 20.18
C GLU A 76 2.12 -2.68 19.37
N MET A 77 1.02 -2.16 18.82
CA MET A 77 0.11 -2.96 18.00
C MET A 77 0.78 -3.42 16.70
N THR A 78 1.61 -2.58 16.09
CA THR A 78 2.40 -2.97 14.89
C THR A 78 3.39 -4.09 15.22
N VAL A 79 4.15 -3.97 16.30
CA VAL A 79 5.06 -5.03 16.76
C VAL A 79 4.33 -6.36 16.92
N ARG A 80 3.23 -6.36 17.63
CA ARG A 80 2.44 -7.58 17.88
C ARG A 80 1.83 -8.15 16.60
N MET A 81 1.36 -7.31 15.70
CA MET A 81 0.88 -7.72 14.38
C MET A 81 2.00 -8.41 13.61
N LEU A 82 3.16 -7.76 13.47
CA LEU A 82 4.32 -8.31 12.78
C LEU A 82 4.80 -9.62 13.42
N GLN A 83 4.79 -9.74 14.76
CA GLN A 83 5.13 -10.98 15.44
C GLN A 83 4.24 -12.15 15.01
N ALA A 84 2.92 -11.91 14.94
CA ALA A 84 1.97 -12.93 14.51
C ALA A 84 2.20 -13.32 13.04
N LEU A 85 2.40 -12.33 12.16
CA LEU A 85 2.60 -12.55 10.73
C LEU A 85 3.95 -13.20 10.43
N PHE A 86 5.03 -12.83 11.11
CA PHE A 86 6.35 -13.49 10.96
C PHE A 86 6.32 -14.96 11.38
N ARG A 87 5.60 -15.28 12.47
CA ARG A 87 5.38 -16.68 12.90
C ARG A 87 4.63 -17.47 11.83
N SER A 88 3.60 -16.88 11.23
CA SER A 88 2.84 -17.51 10.15
C SER A 88 3.71 -17.74 8.92
N ALA A 89 4.52 -16.74 8.51
CA ALA A 89 5.38 -16.80 7.34
C ALA A 89 6.50 -17.84 7.47
N THR A 90 7.07 -18.00 8.67
CA THR A 90 8.23 -18.88 8.89
C THR A 90 7.87 -20.32 9.25
N LYS A 91 6.56 -20.62 9.49
CA LYS A 91 6.09 -21.95 9.99
C LYS A 91 7.06 -22.47 11.03
N SER A 92 7.10 -21.81 12.19
CA SER A 92 8.07 -21.94 13.26
C SER A 92 8.51 -23.39 13.54
N SER A 93 9.68 -23.77 13.02
CA SER A 93 10.47 -24.85 13.60
C SER A 93 11.28 -24.25 14.74
N LEU A 94 11.35 -24.93 15.89
CA LEU A 94 12.12 -24.52 17.08
C LEU A 94 13.64 -24.31 16.82
N PHE A 95 14.12 -24.68 15.63
CA PHE A 95 15.53 -24.63 15.23
C PHE A 95 15.83 -23.61 14.11
N THR A 96 14.85 -22.78 13.68
CA THR A 96 15.07 -21.85 12.60
C THR A 96 15.65 -20.52 13.12
N GLN A 97 16.72 -20.03 12.47
CA GLN A 97 17.26 -18.70 12.75
C GLN A 97 16.21 -17.62 12.50
N LYS A 98 16.24 -16.57 13.32
CA LYS A 98 15.43 -15.37 13.10
C LYS A 98 15.66 -14.80 11.71
N PRO A 99 14.60 -14.34 10.99
CA PRO A 99 14.72 -13.86 9.61
C PRO A 99 15.52 -12.56 9.52
N ARG A 100 16.21 -12.36 8.39
CA ARG A 100 16.52 -11.02 7.88
C ARG A 100 15.29 -10.54 7.12
N VAL A 101 15.00 -9.26 7.25
CA VAL A 101 13.77 -8.68 6.70
C VAL A 101 14.11 -7.48 5.85
N VAL A 102 13.58 -7.41 4.64
CA VAL A 102 13.49 -6.17 3.85
C VAL A 102 12.07 -5.66 3.96
N ILE A 103 11.91 -4.40 4.39
CA ILE A 103 10.60 -3.73 4.53
C ILE A 103 10.58 -2.51 3.63
N CYS A 104 9.49 -2.32 2.87
CA CYS A 104 9.28 -1.08 2.14
C CYS A 104 8.85 0.06 3.06
N VAL A 105 9.17 1.25 2.65
CA VAL A 105 8.71 2.52 3.25
C VAL A 105 8.36 3.50 2.15
N PRO A 106 7.36 4.37 2.32
CA PRO A 106 7.04 5.41 1.35
C PRO A 106 8.24 6.32 1.04
N SER A 107 8.24 6.93 -0.14
CA SER A 107 9.21 7.97 -0.45
C SER A 107 9.03 9.17 0.46
N GLY A 108 10.12 9.76 0.93
CA GLY A 108 10.06 10.96 1.76
C GLY A 108 9.72 10.74 3.25
N VAL A 109 9.73 9.49 3.74
CA VAL A 109 9.64 9.23 5.19
C VAL A 109 10.81 9.87 5.95
N THR A 110 10.55 10.34 7.15
CA THR A 110 11.56 10.92 8.04
C THR A 110 12.45 9.83 8.64
N GLU A 111 13.67 10.20 9.06
CA GLU A 111 14.56 9.26 9.79
C GLU A 111 13.93 8.68 11.06
N VAL A 112 13.02 9.41 11.71
CA VAL A 112 12.32 8.93 12.91
C VAL A 112 11.33 7.83 12.53
N GLU A 113 10.59 8.01 11.43
CA GLU A 113 9.67 7.00 10.90
C GLU A 113 10.42 5.75 10.42
N GLU A 114 11.55 5.91 9.71
CA GLU A 114 12.42 4.80 9.33
C GLU A 114 12.87 3.99 10.56
N ARG A 115 13.38 4.67 11.59
CA ARG A 115 13.80 4.02 12.85
C ARG A 115 12.65 3.31 13.54
N THR A 116 11.45 3.88 13.49
CA THR A 116 10.25 3.28 14.09
C THR A 116 9.90 1.96 13.40
N VAL A 117 9.97 1.91 12.06
CA VAL A 117 9.75 0.67 11.29
C VAL A 117 10.83 -0.39 11.62
N ILE A 118 12.11 0.03 11.65
CA ILE A 118 13.23 -0.87 11.99
C ILE A 118 13.04 -1.46 13.39
N ASN A 119 12.76 -0.61 14.37
CA ASN A 119 12.57 -1.05 15.76
C ASN A 119 11.39 -2.00 15.90
N ALA A 120 10.24 -1.67 15.28
CA ALA A 120 9.06 -2.53 15.29
C ALA A 120 9.36 -3.92 14.71
N ALA A 121 10.09 -4.01 13.61
CA ALA A 121 10.46 -5.28 13.00
C ALA A 121 11.48 -6.08 13.84
N ILE A 122 12.47 -5.42 14.46
CA ILE A 122 13.43 -6.07 15.38
C ILE A 122 12.70 -6.62 16.61
N GLU A 123 11.84 -5.82 17.24
CA GLU A 123 11.02 -6.24 18.38
C GLU A 123 10.06 -7.37 18.00
N ALA A 124 9.56 -7.36 16.76
CA ALA A 124 8.73 -8.44 16.22
C ALA A 124 9.50 -9.75 15.99
N GLY A 125 10.82 -9.74 16.06
CA GLY A 125 11.66 -10.93 16.01
C GLY A 125 12.54 -11.03 14.77
N ALA A 126 12.68 -9.99 13.97
CA ALA A 126 13.68 -9.93 12.90
C ALA A 126 15.11 -9.89 13.50
N ARG A 127 16.05 -10.58 12.85
CA ARG A 127 17.47 -10.52 13.21
C ARG A 127 18.16 -9.26 12.69
N ARG A 128 17.76 -8.85 11.47
CA ARG A 128 18.23 -7.66 10.77
C ARG A 128 17.11 -7.12 9.92
N VAL A 129 17.06 -5.79 9.78
CA VAL A 129 16.08 -5.09 8.97
C VAL A 129 16.81 -4.19 7.98
N TYR A 130 16.34 -4.22 6.75
CA TYR A 130 16.77 -3.36 5.66
C TYR A 130 15.53 -2.64 5.12
N LEU A 131 15.67 -1.38 4.75
CA LEU A 131 14.60 -0.60 4.17
C LEU A 131 14.80 -0.45 2.66
N ILE A 132 13.70 -0.45 1.93
CA ILE A 132 13.64 -0.13 0.50
C ILE A 132 12.50 0.86 0.28
N GLU A 133 12.69 1.84 -0.61
CA GLU A 133 11.59 2.75 -0.96
C GLU A 133 10.51 2.02 -1.74
N GLU A 134 9.25 2.31 -1.41
CA GLU A 134 8.06 1.67 -1.99
C GLU A 134 8.08 1.67 -3.53
N PRO A 135 8.31 2.81 -4.23
CA PRO A 135 8.30 2.82 -5.68
C PRO A 135 9.46 2.00 -6.30
N LEU A 136 10.61 1.95 -5.63
CA LEU A 136 11.72 1.09 -6.08
C LEU A 136 11.34 -0.40 -5.95
N ALA A 137 10.73 -0.77 -4.83
CA ALA A 137 10.22 -2.13 -4.64
C ALA A 137 9.12 -2.45 -5.67
N ALA A 138 8.16 -1.53 -5.86
CA ALA A 138 7.09 -1.68 -6.84
C ALA A 138 7.61 -1.92 -8.26
N ALA A 139 8.61 -1.14 -8.70
CA ALA A 139 9.23 -1.29 -10.02
C ALA A 139 9.93 -2.65 -10.19
N LEU A 140 10.70 -3.07 -9.18
CA LEU A 140 11.32 -4.39 -9.17
C LEU A 140 10.27 -5.51 -9.21
N GLY A 141 9.19 -5.35 -8.45
CA GLY A 141 8.08 -6.30 -8.41
C GLY A 141 7.38 -6.41 -9.75
N ALA A 142 7.05 -5.28 -10.36
CA ALA A 142 6.44 -5.17 -11.69
C ALA A 142 7.36 -5.69 -12.83
N GLY A 143 8.65 -5.94 -12.53
CA GLY A 143 9.59 -6.49 -13.52
C GLY A 143 10.22 -5.44 -14.43
N LEU A 144 10.17 -4.16 -14.07
CA LEU A 144 10.82 -3.10 -14.82
C LEU A 144 12.34 -3.27 -14.78
N ASP A 145 13.01 -3.16 -15.93
CA ASP A 145 14.47 -3.21 -16.00
C ASP A 145 15.07 -1.81 -15.78
N ILE A 146 15.23 -1.46 -14.52
CA ILE A 146 15.76 -0.16 -14.09
C ILE A 146 17.29 -0.09 -14.02
N ARG A 147 18.02 -1.12 -14.49
CA ARG A 147 19.49 -1.20 -14.40
C ARG A 147 20.20 -0.27 -15.39
N GLY A 148 19.59 -0.07 -16.55
CA GLY A 148 20.11 0.79 -17.60
C GLY A 148 19.80 2.26 -17.37
N PRO A 149 20.30 3.14 -18.25
CA PRO A 149 20.06 4.58 -18.18
C PRO A 149 18.64 4.99 -18.61
N LYS A 150 17.86 4.09 -19.20
CA LYS A 150 16.50 4.36 -19.67
C LYS A 150 15.58 4.68 -18.49
N GLY A 151 14.83 5.76 -18.60
CA GLY A 151 13.86 6.20 -17.59
C GLY A 151 12.60 5.34 -17.56
N HIS A 152 12.15 4.99 -16.36
CA HIS A 152 10.89 4.29 -16.11
C HIS A 152 10.10 5.05 -15.06
N MET A 153 8.81 5.26 -15.27
CA MET A 153 7.93 5.88 -14.28
C MET A 153 6.97 4.86 -13.69
N ILE A 154 6.84 4.90 -12.38
CA ILE A 154 5.91 4.08 -11.62
C ILE A 154 5.03 4.95 -10.73
N VAL A 155 3.77 4.57 -10.60
CA VAL A 155 2.79 5.18 -9.70
C VAL A 155 2.18 4.07 -8.87
N ASP A 156 2.53 4.01 -7.60
CA ASP A 156 2.00 3.05 -6.64
C ASP A 156 0.87 3.70 -5.84
N ILE A 157 -0.36 3.28 -6.09
CA ILE A 157 -1.55 3.80 -5.39
C ILE A 157 -2.00 2.77 -4.37
N GLY A 158 -1.53 2.93 -3.15
CA GLY A 158 -1.82 2.03 -2.03
C GLY A 158 -3.12 2.33 -1.31
N GLY A 159 -3.20 1.92 -0.04
CA GLY A 159 -4.32 2.27 0.84
C GLY A 159 -4.18 3.68 1.41
N GLY A 160 -3.02 4.02 1.96
CA GLY A 160 -2.77 5.26 2.68
C GLY A 160 -1.95 6.31 1.94
N THR A 161 -1.14 5.89 0.97
CA THR A 161 -0.23 6.75 0.19
C THR A 161 -0.33 6.46 -1.30
N THR A 162 0.00 7.46 -2.10
CA THR A 162 0.35 7.31 -3.51
C THR A 162 1.80 7.74 -3.66
N ASP A 163 2.65 6.80 -4.06
CA ASP A 163 4.07 6.97 -4.25
C ASP A 163 4.39 6.98 -5.76
N ILE A 164 5.02 8.05 -6.21
CA ILE A 164 5.31 8.32 -7.61
C ILE A 164 6.81 8.44 -7.75
N ALA A 165 7.42 7.75 -8.71
CA ALA A 165 8.84 7.89 -8.96
C ALA A 165 9.23 7.65 -10.40
N VAL A 166 10.29 8.36 -10.81
CA VAL A 166 11.07 8.10 -12.02
C VAL A 166 12.35 7.38 -11.62
N LEU A 167 12.61 6.26 -12.24
CA LEU A 167 13.67 5.31 -11.90
C LEU A 167 14.62 5.11 -13.09
N THR A 168 15.90 5.12 -12.83
CA THR A 168 16.98 4.85 -13.79
C THR A 168 18.23 4.39 -13.05
N LEU A 169 19.13 3.63 -13.70
CA LEU A 169 20.42 3.20 -13.15
C LEU A 169 20.32 2.56 -11.74
N ASN A 170 19.24 1.81 -11.52
CA ASN A 170 18.86 1.21 -10.22
C ASN A 170 18.63 2.22 -9.07
N GLY A 171 18.31 3.46 -9.36
CA GLY A 171 18.04 4.51 -8.39
C GLY A 171 16.75 5.27 -8.70
N VAL A 172 16.38 6.12 -7.76
CA VAL A 172 15.27 7.06 -7.89
C VAL A 172 15.86 8.38 -8.37
N ALA A 173 15.39 8.87 -9.53
CA ALA A 173 15.81 10.17 -10.08
C ALA A 173 14.95 11.31 -9.52
N VAL A 174 13.63 11.12 -9.56
CA VAL A 174 12.64 12.06 -9.00
C VAL A 174 11.58 11.22 -8.29
N SER A 175 11.07 11.67 -7.15
CA SER A 175 9.95 11.02 -6.48
C SER A 175 9.09 11.99 -5.69
N SER A 176 7.83 11.64 -5.55
CA SER A 176 6.88 12.31 -4.66
C SER A 176 6.00 11.27 -3.96
N SER A 177 5.53 11.61 -2.76
CA SER A 177 4.60 10.80 -2.00
C SER A 177 3.51 11.68 -1.41
N ILE A 178 2.25 11.34 -1.69
CA ILE A 178 1.08 12.06 -1.19
C ILE A 178 0.18 11.13 -0.39
N LYS A 179 -0.51 11.70 0.63
CA LYS A 179 -1.45 10.96 1.50
C LYS A 179 -2.87 10.99 0.93
N ILE A 180 -3.00 10.74 -0.37
CA ILE A 180 -4.27 10.60 -1.08
C ILE A 180 -4.23 9.26 -1.79
N ALA A 181 -5.03 8.30 -1.34
CA ALA A 181 -5.06 6.93 -1.83
C ALA A 181 -6.39 6.26 -1.50
N GLY A 182 -6.43 4.94 -1.40
CA GLY A 182 -7.63 4.14 -1.18
C GLY A 182 -8.47 4.54 0.02
N ASP A 183 -7.84 4.92 1.14
CA ASP A 183 -8.53 5.32 2.37
C ASP A 183 -9.29 6.65 2.20
N GLU A 184 -8.69 7.63 1.49
CA GLU A 184 -9.38 8.89 1.17
C GLU A 184 -10.61 8.62 0.27
N PHE A 185 -10.50 7.67 -0.67
CA PHE A 185 -11.65 7.27 -1.50
C PHE A 185 -12.78 6.70 -0.63
N ASP A 186 -12.48 5.84 0.34
CA ASP A 186 -13.47 5.29 1.27
C ASP A 186 -14.11 6.37 2.12
N GLU A 187 -13.32 7.32 2.63
CA GLU A 187 -13.82 8.43 3.44
C GLU A 187 -14.75 9.37 2.67
N VAL A 188 -14.41 9.73 1.42
CA VAL A 188 -15.27 10.60 0.62
C VAL A 188 -16.56 9.90 0.23
N ILE A 189 -16.54 8.58 -0.06
CA ILE A 189 -17.73 7.76 -0.29
C ILE A 189 -18.62 7.75 0.96
N ALA A 190 -18.08 7.41 2.14
CA ALA A 190 -18.86 7.36 3.37
C ALA A 190 -19.48 8.72 3.72
N ARG A 191 -18.72 9.80 3.54
CA ARG A 191 -19.13 11.18 3.74
C ARG A 191 -20.27 11.58 2.78
N HIS A 192 -20.18 11.17 1.52
CA HIS A 192 -21.19 11.40 0.49
C HIS A 192 -22.48 10.67 0.80
N VAL A 193 -22.43 9.37 1.09
CA VAL A 193 -23.60 8.54 1.44
C VAL A 193 -24.34 9.14 2.63
N ARG A 194 -23.60 9.58 3.67
CA ARG A 194 -24.22 10.28 4.81
C ARG A 194 -24.91 11.58 4.41
N ARG A 195 -24.25 12.41 3.60
CA ARG A 195 -24.75 13.74 3.22
C ARG A 195 -25.93 13.66 2.25
N ARG A 196 -25.84 12.81 1.24
CA ARG A 196 -26.82 12.73 0.13
C ARG A 196 -28.03 11.88 0.49
N HIS A 197 -27.78 10.71 1.10
CA HIS A 197 -28.80 9.72 1.39
C HIS A 197 -29.24 9.69 2.86
N GLY A 198 -28.54 10.41 3.75
CA GLY A 198 -28.82 10.39 5.19
C GLY A 198 -28.55 9.03 5.84
N VAL A 199 -27.69 8.22 5.25
CA VAL A 199 -27.33 6.87 5.74
C VAL A 199 -25.86 6.86 6.19
N VAL A 200 -25.64 6.34 7.38
CA VAL A 200 -24.28 6.13 7.93
C VAL A 200 -23.84 4.71 7.62
N ILE A 201 -22.72 4.58 6.91
CA ILE A 201 -22.06 3.30 6.60
C ILE A 201 -20.72 3.20 7.31
N GLY A 202 -20.22 1.99 7.50
CA GLY A 202 -18.89 1.72 8.05
C GLY A 202 -17.80 1.73 6.98
N GLN A 203 -16.54 1.75 7.42
CA GLN A 203 -15.35 1.75 6.55
C GLN A 203 -15.36 0.55 5.59
N VAL A 204 -15.62 -0.65 6.08
CA VAL A 204 -15.69 -1.87 5.25
C VAL A 204 -16.73 -1.73 4.14
N THR A 205 -17.90 -1.17 4.44
CA THR A 205 -18.94 -0.94 3.43
C THR A 205 -18.52 0.11 2.40
N ALA A 206 -17.81 1.17 2.82
CA ALA A 206 -17.29 2.18 1.90
C ALA A 206 -16.23 1.59 0.96
N GLU A 207 -15.34 0.76 1.48
CA GLU A 207 -14.35 0.01 0.70
C GLU A 207 -15.03 -0.95 -0.30
N ASP A 208 -16.08 -1.66 0.11
CA ASP A 208 -16.86 -2.54 -0.78
C ASP A 208 -17.51 -1.75 -1.92
N ILE A 209 -18.04 -0.54 -1.66
CA ILE A 209 -18.59 0.35 -2.70
C ILE A 209 -17.48 0.78 -3.67
N LYS A 210 -16.31 1.20 -3.16
CA LYS A 210 -15.17 1.57 -3.97
C LYS A 210 -14.76 0.44 -4.92
N ILE A 211 -14.65 -0.78 -4.40
CA ILE A 211 -14.21 -1.95 -5.17
C ILE A 211 -15.25 -2.36 -6.23
N GLN A 212 -16.53 -2.35 -5.88
CA GLN A 212 -17.58 -2.90 -6.77
C GLN A 212 -18.07 -1.92 -7.84
N ILE A 213 -18.28 -0.65 -7.47
CA ILE A 213 -18.86 0.36 -8.37
C ILE A 213 -18.03 1.64 -8.47
N GLY A 214 -16.91 1.75 -7.74
CA GLY A 214 -16.03 2.90 -7.82
C GLY A 214 -15.48 3.09 -9.24
N CYS A 215 -15.41 4.35 -9.67
CA CYS A 215 -14.77 4.75 -10.92
C CYS A 215 -14.28 6.18 -10.84
N VAL A 216 -13.20 6.47 -11.55
CA VAL A 216 -12.58 7.79 -11.61
C VAL A 216 -12.56 8.38 -13.02
N TYR A 217 -13.14 7.64 -13.96
CA TYR A 217 -13.40 8.04 -15.33
C TYR A 217 -14.85 7.71 -15.70
N PRO A 218 -15.51 8.44 -16.64
CA PRO A 218 -16.91 8.16 -16.99
C PRO A 218 -17.09 6.75 -17.57
N ARG A 219 -18.10 6.02 -17.10
CA ARG A 219 -18.51 4.73 -17.66
C ARG A 219 -19.58 4.94 -18.72
N ALA A 220 -19.61 4.06 -19.73
CA ALA A 220 -20.69 4.05 -20.75
C ALA A 220 -22.02 3.64 -20.13
N GLU A 221 -22.01 2.74 -19.15
CA GLU A 221 -23.20 2.22 -18.48
C GLU A 221 -23.02 2.29 -16.96
N ASP A 222 -24.09 2.65 -16.26
CA ASP A 222 -24.10 2.67 -14.81
C ASP A 222 -24.16 1.28 -14.21
N ILE A 223 -23.37 1.08 -13.16
CA ILE A 223 -23.46 -0.09 -12.30
C ILE A 223 -24.18 0.32 -11.02
N ALA A 224 -25.22 -0.44 -10.65
CA ALA A 224 -25.99 -0.20 -9.43
C ALA A 224 -25.56 -1.16 -8.31
N MET A 225 -25.52 -0.66 -7.08
CA MET A 225 -25.22 -1.45 -5.87
C MET A 225 -26.21 -1.09 -4.75
N ASN A 226 -26.82 -2.12 -4.15
CA ASN A 226 -27.65 -1.95 -2.96
C ASN A 226 -26.78 -1.98 -1.71
N VAL A 227 -26.92 -0.96 -0.87
CA VAL A 227 -26.10 -0.74 0.32
C VAL A 227 -27.00 -0.59 1.54
N LYS A 228 -26.67 -1.31 2.61
CA LYS A 228 -27.35 -1.22 3.92
C LYS A 228 -26.53 -0.41 4.90
N GLY A 229 -27.19 0.47 5.64
CA GLY A 229 -26.59 1.25 6.68
C GLY A 229 -27.60 1.67 7.75
N ARG A 230 -27.20 2.60 8.59
CA ARG A 230 -28.04 3.16 9.65
C ARG A 230 -28.54 4.55 9.23
N ASP A 231 -29.85 4.75 9.23
CA ASP A 231 -30.43 6.08 9.01
C ASP A 231 -29.90 7.09 10.03
N ALA A 232 -29.39 8.22 9.58
CA ALA A 232 -28.71 9.21 10.40
C ALA A 232 -29.64 9.94 11.39
N LYS A 233 -30.96 9.98 11.10
CA LYS A 233 -31.96 10.67 11.94
C LYS A 233 -32.64 9.72 12.91
N THR A 234 -33.10 8.58 12.41
CA THR A 234 -33.91 7.63 13.18
C THR A 234 -33.08 6.55 13.89
N GLY A 235 -31.85 6.33 13.44
CA GLY A 235 -31.01 5.24 13.93
C GLY A 235 -31.39 3.84 13.40
N MET A 236 -32.45 3.73 12.63
CA MET A 236 -33.00 2.46 12.12
C MET A 236 -32.19 1.96 10.90
N PRO A 237 -32.20 0.64 10.63
CA PRO A 237 -31.64 0.10 9.40
C PRO A 237 -32.32 0.69 8.15
N ARG A 238 -31.52 1.05 7.17
CA ARG A 238 -32.00 1.58 5.89
C ARG A 238 -31.17 1.04 4.74
N GLU A 239 -31.85 0.69 3.65
CA GLU A 239 -31.23 0.28 2.39
C GLU A 239 -31.36 1.40 1.36
N ILE A 240 -30.34 1.59 0.55
CA ILE A 240 -30.26 2.55 -0.54
C ILE A 240 -29.64 1.90 -1.76
N THR A 241 -29.92 2.40 -2.94
CA THR A 241 -29.24 2.03 -4.18
C THR A 241 -28.30 3.16 -4.57
N LEU A 242 -27.04 2.84 -4.85
CA LEU A 242 -26.02 3.74 -5.36
C LEU A 242 -25.70 3.40 -6.82
N LEU A 243 -25.37 4.40 -7.61
CA LEU A 243 -24.95 4.26 -9.01
C LEU A 243 -23.45 4.61 -9.15
N SER A 244 -22.77 3.94 -10.09
CA SER A 244 -21.36 4.24 -10.36
C SER A 244 -21.14 5.67 -10.83
N SER A 245 -22.07 6.29 -11.56
CA SER A 245 -22.02 7.71 -11.95
C SER A 245 -22.05 8.64 -10.73
N GLU A 246 -22.81 8.30 -9.70
CA GLU A 246 -22.82 9.06 -8.44
C GLU A 246 -21.48 8.94 -7.71
N ILE A 247 -20.89 7.76 -7.68
CA ILE A 247 -19.58 7.52 -7.04
C ILE A 247 -18.46 8.19 -7.83
N TYR A 248 -18.53 8.23 -9.17
CA TYR A 248 -17.61 9.00 -10.02
C TYR A 248 -17.54 10.47 -9.59
N GLU A 249 -18.70 11.12 -9.40
CA GLU A 249 -18.74 12.54 -9.00
C GLU A 249 -18.02 12.81 -7.68
N VAL A 250 -17.96 11.81 -6.82
CA VAL A 250 -17.30 11.89 -5.50
C VAL A 250 -15.80 11.64 -5.63
N LEU A 251 -15.41 10.63 -6.38
CA LEU A 251 -14.03 10.15 -6.48
C LEU A 251 -13.16 10.99 -7.44
N ARG A 252 -13.77 11.66 -8.41
CA ARG A 252 -13.02 12.45 -9.42
C ARG A 252 -12.10 13.51 -8.81
N ARG A 253 -12.44 14.07 -7.63
CA ARG A 253 -11.61 15.10 -7.01
C ARG A 253 -10.31 14.54 -6.44
N PRO A 254 -10.31 13.57 -5.52
CA PRO A 254 -9.07 12.97 -5.03
C PRO A 254 -8.27 12.27 -6.14
N ALA A 255 -8.93 11.65 -7.13
CA ALA A 255 -8.24 11.06 -8.27
C ALA A 255 -7.50 12.09 -9.14
N ARG A 256 -8.10 13.27 -9.37
CA ARG A 256 -7.41 14.37 -10.07
C ARG A 256 -6.21 14.90 -9.29
N GLN A 257 -6.26 14.96 -7.97
CA GLN A 257 -5.11 15.35 -7.16
C GLN A 257 -3.94 14.38 -7.34
N ILE A 258 -4.23 13.05 -7.44
CA ILE A 258 -3.20 12.07 -7.80
C ILE A 258 -2.65 12.37 -9.20
N ALA A 259 -3.52 12.61 -10.17
CA ALA A 259 -3.09 12.89 -11.56
C ALA A 259 -2.28 14.19 -11.67
N ASP A 260 -2.63 15.21 -10.91
CA ASP A 260 -1.89 16.48 -10.86
C ASP A 260 -0.49 16.27 -10.24
N GLU A 261 -0.35 15.41 -9.24
CA GLU A 261 0.95 15.07 -8.67
C GLU A 261 1.82 14.25 -9.64
N VAL A 262 1.22 13.30 -10.37
CA VAL A 262 1.94 12.56 -11.42
C VAL A 262 2.48 13.52 -12.49
N LEU A 263 1.70 14.51 -12.88
CA LEU A 263 2.13 15.55 -13.82
C LEU A 263 3.28 16.40 -13.25
N SER A 264 3.20 16.78 -11.97
CA SER A 264 4.26 17.54 -11.30
C SER A 264 5.60 16.80 -11.31
N VAL A 265 5.59 15.48 -11.03
CA VAL A 265 6.80 14.65 -11.08
C VAL A 265 7.37 14.58 -12.51
N LEU A 266 6.52 14.50 -13.54
CA LEU A 266 6.97 14.56 -14.94
C LEU A 266 7.61 15.92 -15.27
N GLU A 267 7.04 17.03 -14.79
CA GLU A 267 7.56 18.38 -15.01
C GLU A 267 8.93 18.60 -14.34
N GLU A 268 9.18 17.94 -13.21
CA GLU A 268 10.47 17.99 -12.50
C GLU A 268 11.53 17.05 -13.11
N THR A 269 11.10 16.13 -13.99
CA THR A 269 11.97 15.11 -14.58
C THR A 269 12.76 15.68 -15.75
N SER A 270 14.03 15.26 -15.92
CA SER A 270 14.86 15.71 -17.04
C SER A 270 14.25 15.34 -18.40
N PRO A 271 14.46 16.17 -19.44
CA PRO A 271 13.87 15.93 -20.76
C PRO A 271 14.21 14.56 -21.36
N GLU A 272 15.42 14.04 -21.11
CA GLU A 272 15.86 12.73 -21.59
C GLU A 272 15.04 11.60 -20.97
N LEU A 273 14.83 11.66 -19.66
CA LEU A 273 14.02 10.66 -18.94
C LEU A 273 12.52 10.78 -19.30
N VAL A 274 12.00 12.01 -19.51
CA VAL A 274 10.63 12.20 -20.01
C VAL A 274 10.46 11.60 -21.39
N SER A 275 11.47 11.76 -22.28
CA SER A 275 11.47 11.13 -23.60
C SER A 275 11.39 9.60 -23.49
N ASP A 276 12.19 9.00 -22.60
CA ASP A 276 12.14 7.57 -22.34
C ASP A 276 10.75 7.12 -21.83
N ILE A 277 10.18 7.87 -20.87
CA ILE A 277 8.86 7.59 -20.30
C ILE A 277 7.75 7.69 -21.35
N SER A 278 7.87 8.58 -22.32
CA SER A 278 6.90 8.68 -23.41
C SER A 278 6.85 7.43 -24.28
N GLU A 279 7.96 6.67 -24.36
CA GLU A 279 8.05 5.39 -25.07
C GLU A 279 7.69 4.19 -24.17
N THR A 280 8.15 4.19 -22.90
CA THR A 280 7.96 3.07 -21.98
C THR A 280 6.58 3.05 -21.34
N GLY A 281 5.92 4.21 -21.29
CA GLY A 281 4.68 4.40 -20.55
C GLY A 281 4.88 4.55 -19.04
N ILE A 282 3.78 4.72 -18.33
CA ILE A 282 3.71 4.80 -16.86
C ILE A 282 3.11 3.50 -16.33
N THR A 283 3.79 2.84 -15.41
CA THR A 283 3.32 1.59 -14.79
C THR A 283 2.57 1.91 -13.50
N LEU A 284 1.35 1.38 -13.36
CA LEU A 284 0.51 1.55 -12.18
C LEU A 284 0.55 0.31 -11.31
N THR A 285 0.80 0.49 -10.01
CA THR A 285 0.82 -0.55 -8.98
C THR A 285 -0.01 -0.13 -7.77
N GLY A 286 -0.13 -1.03 -6.79
CA GLY A 286 -0.95 -0.81 -5.60
C GLY A 286 -2.43 -1.14 -5.81
N GLY A 287 -3.11 -1.50 -4.71
CA GLY A 287 -4.48 -1.98 -4.76
C GLY A 287 -5.49 -0.95 -5.28
N ALA A 288 -5.30 0.34 -4.94
CA ALA A 288 -6.21 1.39 -5.35
C ALA A 288 -6.00 1.86 -6.80
N SER A 289 -4.89 1.48 -7.45
CA SER A 289 -4.71 1.72 -8.89
C SER A 289 -5.69 0.95 -9.77
N GLN A 290 -6.28 -0.13 -9.23
CA GLN A 290 -7.24 -0.98 -9.93
C GLN A 290 -8.65 -0.37 -10.00
N ILE A 291 -8.88 0.78 -9.36
CA ILE A 291 -10.17 1.47 -9.51
C ILE A 291 -10.42 1.80 -10.98
N TRP A 292 -11.63 1.51 -11.43
CA TRP A 292 -11.95 1.61 -12.85
C TRP A 292 -11.68 3.01 -13.41
N GLY A 293 -10.89 3.06 -14.49
CA GLY A 293 -10.57 4.27 -15.22
C GLY A 293 -9.40 5.10 -14.63
N MET A 294 -8.62 4.58 -13.68
CA MET A 294 -7.43 5.26 -13.19
C MET A 294 -6.37 5.39 -14.28
N ASP A 295 -6.15 4.34 -15.03
CA ASP A 295 -5.26 4.32 -16.19
C ASP A 295 -5.70 5.32 -17.28
N LEU A 296 -7.00 5.39 -17.55
CA LEU A 296 -7.58 6.33 -18.52
C LEU A 296 -7.41 7.78 -18.06
N LEU A 297 -7.70 8.07 -16.79
CA LEU A 297 -7.54 9.39 -16.20
C LEU A 297 -6.09 9.87 -16.27
N LEU A 298 -5.15 9.01 -15.86
CA LEU A 298 -3.74 9.36 -15.87
C LEU A 298 -3.20 9.52 -17.29
N THR A 299 -3.59 8.65 -18.23
CA THR A 299 -3.24 8.77 -19.65
C THR A 299 -3.75 10.09 -20.24
N GLU A 300 -5.02 10.47 -19.96
CA GLU A 300 -5.59 11.72 -20.44
C GLU A 300 -4.84 12.95 -19.88
N ARG A 301 -4.47 12.91 -18.58
CA ARG A 301 -3.82 14.04 -17.89
C ARG A 301 -2.36 14.22 -18.28
N THR A 302 -1.63 13.13 -18.47
CA THR A 302 -0.18 13.16 -18.73
C THR A 302 0.17 13.14 -20.21
N GLY A 303 -0.76 12.67 -21.06
CA GLY A 303 -0.47 12.39 -22.47
C GLY A 303 0.43 11.15 -22.68
N VAL A 304 0.78 10.43 -21.61
CA VAL A 304 1.61 9.23 -21.65
C VAL A 304 0.73 8.00 -21.34
N GLN A 305 0.91 6.92 -22.10
CA GLN A 305 0.16 5.68 -21.87
C GLN A 305 0.41 5.13 -20.45
N CYS A 306 -0.66 4.98 -19.69
CA CYS A 306 -0.62 4.35 -18.36
C CYS A 306 -1.19 2.95 -18.44
N SER A 307 -0.59 1.99 -17.72
CA SER A 307 -1.04 0.60 -17.69
C SER A 307 -0.83 -0.01 -16.31
N LEU A 308 -1.77 -0.87 -15.91
CA LEU A 308 -1.64 -1.66 -14.68
C LEU A 308 -0.57 -2.73 -14.86
N ALA A 309 0.25 -2.92 -13.82
CA ALA A 309 1.15 -4.06 -13.72
C ALA A 309 0.37 -5.37 -13.57
N ASP A 310 1.01 -6.51 -13.85
CA ASP A 310 0.48 -7.80 -13.46
C ASP A 310 0.44 -7.91 -11.92
N ASP A 311 -0.69 -8.31 -11.33
CA ASP A 311 -0.91 -8.40 -9.87
C ASP A 311 -0.48 -7.12 -9.11
N PRO A 312 -1.12 -5.94 -9.38
CA PRO A 312 -0.63 -4.63 -8.95
C PRO A 312 -0.47 -4.50 -7.42
N ASP A 313 -1.33 -5.13 -6.65
CA ASP A 313 -1.32 -5.10 -5.19
C ASP A 313 -0.25 -6.00 -4.55
N SER A 314 0.48 -6.77 -5.36
CA SER A 314 1.59 -7.62 -4.88
C SER A 314 2.97 -7.13 -5.32
N CYS A 315 3.05 -6.15 -6.23
CA CYS A 315 4.32 -5.68 -6.80
C CYS A 315 5.32 -5.28 -5.73
N VAL A 316 4.91 -4.50 -4.73
CA VAL A 316 5.80 -4.06 -3.63
C VAL A 316 6.37 -5.26 -2.86
N ALA A 317 5.54 -6.23 -2.50
CA ALA A 317 5.97 -7.42 -1.78
C ALA A 317 6.94 -8.30 -2.61
N TYR A 318 6.68 -8.47 -3.91
CA TYR A 318 7.60 -9.15 -4.82
C TYR A 318 8.93 -8.40 -4.94
N GLY A 319 8.92 -7.07 -5.02
CA GLY A 319 10.11 -6.24 -5.07
C GLY A 319 10.95 -6.33 -3.80
N CYS A 320 10.32 -6.26 -2.62
CA CYS A 320 10.98 -6.54 -1.35
C CYS A 320 11.63 -7.94 -1.36
N GLY A 321 10.94 -8.93 -1.90
CA GLY A 321 11.46 -10.29 -2.06
C GLY A 321 12.66 -10.38 -2.99
N LYS A 322 12.60 -9.74 -4.16
CA LYS A 322 13.71 -9.69 -5.13
C LYS A 322 14.94 -8.97 -4.57
N SER A 323 14.74 -7.91 -3.77
CA SER A 323 15.83 -7.15 -3.15
C SER A 323 16.59 -7.93 -2.06
N LEU A 324 16.04 -9.03 -1.54
CA LEU A 324 16.75 -9.93 -0.63
C LEU A 324 18.09 -10.45 -1.20
N ALA A 325 18.22 -10.54 -2.52
CA ALA A 325 19.48 -10.91 -3.16
C ALA A 325 20.59 -9.88 -2.91
N TRP A 326 20.26 -8.60 -2.74
CA TRP A 326 21.21 -7.51 -2.50
C TRP A 326 21.73 -7.47 -1.07
N VAL A 327 20.94 -7.95 -0.12
CA VAL A 327 21.25 -7.95 1.33
C VAL A 327 22.54 -8.70 1.66
N ASN A 328 22.90 -9.72 0.87
CA ASN A 328 24.12 -10.49 1.08
C ASN A 328 25.41 -9.68 0.83
N HIS A 329 25.30 -8.57 0.11
CA HIS A 329 26.43 -7.71 -0.26
C HIS A 329 26.47 -6.40 0.55
N MET A 330 25.58 -6.28 1.55
CA MET A 330 25.46 -5.08 2.38
C MET A 330 26.15 -5.26 3.74
N PRO A 331 26.82 -4.21 4.27
CA PRO A 331 27.42 -4.25 5.60
C PRO A 331 26.35 -4.39 6.69
N GLU A 332 26.81 -4.69 7.90
CA GLU A 332 25.97 -4.83 9.08
C GLU A 332 25.37 -3.48 9.53
N GLY A 333 24.09 -3.50 9.94
CA GLY A 333 23.36 -2.36 10.48
C GLY A 333 22.05 -2.05 9.76
N PRO A 334 21.23 -1.15 10.30
CA PRO A 334 20.03 -0.68 9.62
C PRO A 334 20.42 0.12 8.36
N ILE A 335 19.91 -0.26 7.21
CA ILE A 335 20.33 0.30 5.92
C ILE A 335 19.10 0.57 5.07
N ASN A 336 18.98 1.82 4.62
CA ASN A 336 18.11 2.15 3.50
C ASN A 336 18.85 1.82 2.18
N ILE A 337 18.29 0.89 1.41
CA ILE A 337 18.90 0.37 0.18
C ILE A 337 19.03 1.46 -0.87
N ALA A 338 18.05 2.36 -0.99
CA ALA A 338 18.07 3.45 -1.95
C ALA A 338 19.13 4.51 -1.63
N ARG A 339 19.22 4.98 -0.38
CA ARG A 339 20.14 6.06 0.03
C ARG A 339 21.63 5.70 -0.10
N ARG A 340 22.02 4.42 -0.02
CA ARG A 340 23.45 4.03 -0.11
C ARG A 340 24.03 4.08 -1.50
N ARG A 341 23.24 4.06 -2.55
CA ARG A 341 23.74 4.20 -3.92
C ARG A 341 24.16 5.63 -4.24
N ILE A 342 23.47 6.62 -3.68
CA ILE A 342 23.77 8.05 -3.83
C ILE A 342 25.12 8.43 -3.16
N MET A 343 25.56 7.68 -2.14
CA MET A 343 26.81 7.94 -1.40
C MET A 343 28.05 7.22 -1.97
N ARG A 344 27.95 6.52 -3.09
CA ARG A 344 29.08 5.79 -3.72
C ARG A 344 29.55 6.39 -5.06
N GLU A 345 29.02 7.54 -5.41
CA GLU A 345 29.61 8.47 -6.36
C GLU A 345 30.31 9.61 -5.59
#